data_b3992cb0248b5b62888082981575ae2d
#
_entry.id   b3992cb0248b5b62888082981575ae2d
#
_cell.length_a   1.000
_cell.length_b   1.000
_cell.length_c   1.000
_cell.angle_alpha   90.00
_cell.angle_beta   90.00
_cell.angle_gamma   90.00
#
_symmetry.space_group_name_H-M   'P 1'
#
loop_
_entity.id
_entity.type
_entity.pdbx_description
1 polymer ?
#
loop_
_entity_poly.entity_id
_entity_poly.type
_entity_poly.pdbx_seq_one_letter_code
_entity_poly.pdbx_strand_id
1 'polypeptide(L)'
;MQFFAHKNRVFFFLIAILALSFFLRSYHFGDWLHFELDQSRDAKVVDLALEGSFFDLPLLGPKAGGTFLRLAPGFYYLEYVSGLIFGASPIGMAWFVVILSVLSTGCLYLFLRRGFAVSVSLGLTLLSAVSVYLVMYGRFAWNPNLIPFFTLVGFYALLRSVDHETTHRSRWFILAAASLAAATQFHFLAFLAIPTITALFLLLKRPRFKLMTWVGALGIALILYSPMIMNEIATSGTNTSEFFGAITEKSTKEDHNLIEKSIRNVSEFALANVVILSGYEGATFPSVLVNEKEWGTVCDKRCDQGKGYGVVGVLFVLLGSLSLVLGWWRARTKAISDFYLLSILWLLVSLILFLPLAYAIAPRFYLLCVPLGFVFLGSLFQNCPLSRKPRQIVFWAVLGFLITSNLFFLYQRFDELHRAGSEVVVSRPDRILKERVRVTYEQQLALVKYFKERSVETGYPIYLTSEPQYKRSIKYLMEKEDIAMSSFSMDNLYREGLYYMVLRTEGNLESNYQKYLTVYDLKQVLPFGTLSVVELVPKEAALKAMRQDLSVLPKKADSKAPPRYTWREFFAPGSGVLDADEDAEEVLNDN
;
A
#
# COMPACT_ATOMS: atom_id res chain seq x y z
N MET A 1 35.99 -16.91 23.32
CA MET A 1 35.26 -15.84 24.04
C MET A 1 34.96 -14.61 23.17
N GLN A 2 35.89 -13.97 22.48
CA GLN A 2 35.62 -12.75 21.68
C GLN A 2 34.59 -12.98 20.52
N PHE A 3 34.58 -14.14 19.87
CA PHE A 3 33.64 -14.47 18.78
C PHE A 3 32.20 -14.58 19.30
N PHE A 4 31.97 -15.22 20.45
CA PHE A 4 30.65 -15.31 21.09
C PHE A 4 30.16 -13.93 21.57
N ALA A 5 31.04 -13.11 22.15
CA ALA A 5 30.71 -11.75 22.57
C ALA A 5 30.31 -10.86 21.39
N HIS A 6 30.94 -11.01 20.24
CA HIS A 6 30.61 -10.24 19.01
C HIS A 6 29.24 -10.68 18.43
N LYS A 7 28.97 -11.98 18.37
CA LYS A 7 27.69 -12.53 17.88
C LYS A 7 26.52 -12.09 18.77
N ASN A 8 26.71 -12.11 20.08
CA ASN A 8 25.71 -11.64 21.03
C ASN A 8 25.43 -10.14 20.87
N ARG A 9 26.44 -9.31 20.69
CA ARG A 9 26.25 -7.86 20.44
C ARG A 9 25.42 -7.59 19.19
N VAL A 10 25.72 -8.25 18.07
CA VAL A 10 24.93 -8.10 16.82
C VAL A 10 23.46 -8.49 17.04
N PHE A 11 23.24 -9.59 17.76
CA PHE A 11 21.89 -10.05 18.10
C PHE A 11 21.12 -9.00 18.93
N PHE A 12 21.74 -8.45 19.99
CA PHE A 12 21.12 -7.43 20.83
C PHE A 12 20.82 -6.12 20.05
N PHE A 13 21.74 -5.68 19.17
CA PHE A 13 21.49 -4.53 18.33
C PHE A 13 20.32 -4.78 17.35
N LEU A 14 20.22 -5.95 16.76
CA LEU A 14 19.10 -6.29 15.87
C LEU A 14 17.78 -6.32 16.66
N ILE A 15 17.74 -6.90 17.85
CA ILE A 15 16.55 -6.87 18.71
C ILE A 15 16.14 -5.44 19.05
N ALA A 16 17.09 -4.57 19.41
CA ALA A 16 16.80 -3.16 19.69
C ALA A 16 16.23 -2.43 18.47
N ILE A 17 16.76 -2.69 17.27
CA ILE A 17 16.22 -2.15 16.00
C ILE A 17 14.79 -2.65 15.75
N LEU A 18 14.54 -3.94 15.97
CA LEU A 18 13.19 -4.51 15.79
C LEU A 18 12.19 -3.98 16.83
N ALA A 19 12.62 -3.79 18.08
CA ALA A 19 11.81 -3.16 19.12
C ALA A 19 11.47 -1.70 18.78
N LEU A 20 12.43 -0.92 18.28
CA LEU A 20 12.19 0.43 17.78
C LEU A 20 11.24 0.42 16.57
N SER A 21 11.45 -0.50 15.62
CA SER A 21 10.58 -0.68 14.46
C SER A 21 9.14 -1.00 14.88
N PHE A 22 8.95 -1.87 15.86
CA PHE A 22 7.65 -2.19 16.42
C PHE A 22 7.02 -0.98 17.12
N PHE A 23 7.76 -0.32 18.00
CA PHE A 23 7.27 0.86 18.71
C PHE A 23 6.73 1.93 17.75
N LEU A 24 7.51 2.30 16.72
CA LEU A 24 7.10 3.35 15.77
C LEU A 24 5.87 2.96 14.96
N ARG A 25 5.63 1.67 14.71
CA ARG A 25 4.47 1.18 13.96
C ARG A 25 3.24 0.97 14.83
N SER A 26 3.43 0.70 16.13
CA SER A 26 2.33 0.48 17.08
C SER A 26 1.95 1.72 17.88
N TYR A 27 2.74 2.79 17.85
CA TYR A 27 2.48 4.03 18.60
C TYR A 27 1.17 4.67 18.12
N HIS A 28 0.18 4.83 18.99
CA HIS A 28 -1.20 5.28 18.68
C HIS A 28 -1.80 4.56 17.45
N PHE A 29 -1.53 3.26 17.32
CA PHE A 29 -1.93 2.50 16.13
C PHE A 29 -3.44 2.49 15.93
N GLY A 30 -4.20 2.28 17.01
CA GLY A 30 -5.67 2.25 16.97
C GLY A 30 -6.27 3.62 16.64
N ASP A 31 -5.79 4.67 17.30
CA ASP A 31 -6.36 6.02 17.16
C ASP A 31 -6.08 6.60 15.77
N TRP A 32 -4.87 6.38 15.25
CA TRP A 32 -4.39 6.95 14.00
C TRP A 32 -4.34 5.95 12.84
N LEU A 33 -5.16 4.90 12.90
CA LEU A 33 -5.28 3.95 11.80
C LEU A 33 -5.75 4.67 10.53
N HIS A 34 -5.02 4.48 9.42
CA HIS A 34 -5.48 4.91 8.11
C HIS A 34 -6.61 3.97 7.65
N PHE A 35 -7.83 4.49 7.56
CA PHE A 35 -9.01 3.70 7.25
C PHE A 35 -9.90 4.46 6.27
N GLU A 36 -9.77 4.10 4.98
CA GLU A 36 -10.42 4.76 3.85
C GLU A 36 -11.10 3.72 2.94
N LEU A 37 -11.28 4.05 1.66
CA LEU A 37 -12.00 3.25 0.66
C LEU A 37 -11.59 1.78 0.60
N ASP A 38 -10.30 1.51 0.37
CA ASP A 38 -9.80 0.13 0.18
C ASP A 38 -9.85 -0.65 1.49
N GLN A 39 -9.44 -0.03 2.59
CA GLN A 39 -9.38 -0.66 3.92
C GLN A 39 -10.79 -1.03 4.41
N SER A 40 -11.77 -0.15 4.22
CA SER A 40 -13.15 -0.40 4.65
C SER A 40 -13.85 -1.44 3.78
N ARG A 41 -13.57 -1.48 2.46
CA ARG A 41 -14.03 -2.53 1.57
C ARG A 41 -13.52 -3.90 2.02
N ASP A 42 -12.21 -3.99 2.26
CA ASP A 42 -11.55 -5.24 2.61
C ASP A 42 -11.98 -5.71 4.00
N ALA A 43 -12.05 -4.78 4.98
CA ALA A 43 -12.56 -5.06 6.32
C ALA A 43 -14.00 -5.59 6.30
N LYS A 44 -14.89 -5.05 5.47
CA LYS A 44 -16.27 -5.54 5.35
C LYS A 44 -16.34 -6.99 4.86
N VAL A 45 -15.53 -7.33 3.85
CA VAL A 45 -15.45 -8.70 3.31
C VAL A 45 -14.98 -9.68 4.39
N VAL A 46 -13.97 -9.30 5.15
CA VAL A 46 -13.39 -10.15 6.22
C VAL A 46 -14.31 -10.24 7.42
N ASP A 47 -14.99 -9.15 7.75
CA ASP A 47 -15.93 -9.07 8.87
C ASP A 47 -17.11 -10.04 8.71
N LEU A 48 -17.70 -10.08 7.51
CA LEU A 48 -18.75 -11.06 7.18
C LEU A 48 -18.28 -12.51 7.40
N ALA A 49 -17.02 -12.81 7.08
CA ALA A 49 -16.45 -14.12 7.32
C ALA A 49 -16.14 -14.37 8.81
N LEU A 50 -15.78 -13.33 9.58
CA LEU A 50 -15.57 -13.43 11.03
C LEU A 50 -16.88 -13.66 11.80
N GLU A 51 -17.98 -13.07 11.34
CA GLU A 51 -19.32 -13.31 11.87
C GLU A 51 -19.87 -14.68 11.46
N GLY A 52 -19.51 -15.16 10.28
CA GLY A 52 -19.89 -16.47 9.76
C GLY A 52 -18.84 -17.55 9.97
N SER A 53 -18.05 -17.82 8.93
CA SER A 53 -16.97 -18.82 8.96
C SER A 53 -15.90 -18.53 7.89
N PHE A 54 -14.77 -19.24 7.96
CA PHE A 54 -13.75 -19.23 6.92
C PHE A 54 -14.30 -19.51 5.50
N PHE A 55 -15.34 -20.32 5.40
CA PHE A 55 -15.96 -20.66 4.11
C PHE A 55 -16.71 -19.51 3.45
N ASP A 56 -16.94 -18.42 4.16
CA ASP A 56 -17.54 -17.20 3.63
C ASP A 56 -16.50 -16.22 3.03
N LEU A 57 -15.20 -16.54 3.16
CA LEU A 57 -14.14 -15.82 2.47
C LEU A 57 -14.18 -16.08 0.96
N PRO A 58 -13.91 -15.04 0.14
CA PRO A 58 -13.94 -15.18 -1.31
C PRO A 58 -12.72 -15.92 -1.86
N LEU A 59 -12.90 -16.53 -3.02
CA LEU A 59 -11.85 -17.20 -3.79
C LEU A 59 -10.96 -16.22 -4.58
N LEU A 60 -11.42 -14.98 -4.76
CA LEU A 60 -10.65 -13.88 -5.35
C LEU A 60 -10.44 -12.76 -4.34
N GLY A 61 -9.31 -12.10 -4.45
CA GLY A 61 -8.90 -10.99 -3.61
C GLY A 61 -9.44 -9.61 -4.07
N PRO A 62 -8.82 -8.52 -3.59
CA PRO A 62 -9.18 -7.16 -3.97
C PRO A 62 -9.03 -6.90 -5.46
N LYS A 63 -9.77 -5.93 -5.99
CA LYS A 63 -9.62 -5.45 -7.37
C LYS A 63 -8.29 -4.72 -7.59
N ALA A 64 -7.75 -4.87 -8.78
CA ALA A 64 -6.71 -3.99 -9.29
C ALA A 64 -7.38 -2.70 -9.78
N GLY A 65 -7.12 -1.57 -9.12
CA GLY A 65 -7.81 -0.30 -9.33
C GLY A 65 -8.05 0.08 -10.79
N GLY A 66 -9.25 0.54 -11.10
CA GLY A 66 -9.71 0.94 -12.43
C GLY A 66 -9.96 -0.22 -13.40
N THR A 67 -10.06 -1.46 -12.93
CA THR A 67 -10.40 -2.66 -13.73
C THR A 67 -11.29 -3.61 -12.93
N PHE A 68 -11.91 -4.59 -13.58
CA PHE A 68 -12.57 -5.70 -12.89
C PHE A 68 -11.63 -6.85 -12.53
N LEU A 69 -10.36 -6.77 -12.96
CA LEU A 69 -9.34 -7.74 -12.59
C LEU A 69 -9.17 -7.82 -11.07
N ARG A 70 -9.21 -9.03 -10.52
CA ARG A 70 -8.97 -9.30 -9.10
C ARG A 70 -7.66 -10.02 -8.86
N LEU A 71 -7.06 -9.71 -7.73
CA LEU A 71 -5.88 -10.41 -7.23
C LEU A 71 -6.27 -11.77 -6.62
N ALA A 72 -5.30 -12.59 -6.27
CA ALA A 72 -5.56 -13.78 -5.47
C ALA A 72 -5.87 -13.41 -4.01
N PRO A 73 -6.60 -14.27 -3.25
CA PRO A 73 -7.26 -13.90 -1.99
C PRO A 73 -6.36 -13.88 -0.75
N GLY A 74 -5.07 -14.15 -0.88
CA GLY A 74 -4.16 -14.31 0.27
C GLY A 74 -4.16 -13.14 1.26
N PHE A 75 -4.47 -11.92 0.81
CA PHE A 75 -4.61 -10.76 1.67
C PHE A 75 -5.79 -10.93 2.64
N TYR A 76 -6.98 -11.25 2.16
CA TYR A 76 -8.17 -11.47 2.99
C TYR A 76 -7.98 -12.60 4.02
N TYR A 77 -7.25 -13.66 3.63
CA TYR A 77 -6.99 -14.79 4.55
C TYR A 77 -6.06 -14.38 5.69
N LEU A 78 -5.05 -13.55 5.42
CA LEU A 78 -4.17 -13.00 6.46
C LEU A 78 -4.92 -12.01 7.37
N GLU A 79 -5.76 -11.17 6.80
CA GLU A 79 -6.59 -10.22 7.53
C GLU A 79 -7.61 -10.94 8.42
N TYR A 80 -8.26 -12.01 7.92
CA TYR A 80 -9.15 -12.87 8.68
C TYR A 80 -8.44 -13.52 9.89
N VAL A 81 -7.25 -14.10 9.66
CA VAL A 81 -6.46 -14.67 10.77
C VAL A 81 -6.09 -13.60 11.79
N SER A 82 -5.75 -12.40 11.36
CA SER A 82 -5.50 -11.26 12.24
C SER A 82 -6.74 -10.90 13.06
N GLY A 83 -7.90 -10.82 12.42
CA GLY A 83 -9.19 -10.54 13.08
C GLY A 83 -9.55 -11.61 14.14
N LEU A 84 -9.29 -12.88 13.86
CA LEU A 84 -9.48 -13.98 14.84
C LEU A 84 -8.58 -13.84 16.08
N ILE A 85 -7.34 -13.35 15.89
CA ILE A 85 -6.35 -13.27 16.99
C ILE A 85 -6.49 -11.98 17.77
N PHE A 86 -6.69 -10.84 17.08
CA PHE A 86 -6.63 -9.49 17.67
C PHE A 86 -7.99 -8.81 17.76
N GLY A 87 -9.06 -9.49 17.34
CA GLY A 87 -10.45 -9.01 17.40
C GLY A 87 -11.02 -8.58 16.05
N ALA A 88 -12.34 -8.78 15.87
CA ALA A 88 -13.11 -8.46 14.67
C ALA A 88 -13.38 -6.95 14.57
N SER A 89 -12.33 -6.18 14.38
CA SER A 89 -12.37 -4.73 14.18
C SER A 89 -11.31 -4.31 13.17
N PRO A 90 -11.43 -3.15 12.49
CA PRO A 90 -10.39 -2.65 11.58
C PRO A 90 -8.99 -2.62 12.21
N ILE A 91 -8.88 -2.30 13.50
CA ILE A 91 -7.62 -2.32 14.26
C ILE A 91 -7.09 -3.75 14.38
N GLY A 92 -7.93 -4.70 14.84
CA GLY A 92 -7.54 -6.10 15.00
C GLY A 92 -7.14 -6.74 13.67
N MET A 93 -7.90 -6.49 12.61
CA MET A 93 -7.63 -6.96 11.26
C MET A 93 -6.29 -6.41 10.72
N ALA A 94 -5.86 -5.20 11.11
CA ALA A 94 -4.64 -4.58 10.60
C ALA A 94 -3.34 -4.97 11.34
N TRP A 95 -3.39 -5.65 12.48
CA TRP A 95 -2.20 -6.00 13.27
C TRP A 95 -1.18 -6.88 12.52
N PHE A 96 -1.64 -7.75 11.63
CA PHE A 96 -0.71 -8.59 10.85
C PHE A 96 0.24 -7.75 9.98
N VAL A 97 -0.21 -6.58 9.48
CA VAL A 97 0.65 -5.68 8.70
C VAL A 97 1.76 -5.09 9.57
N VAL A 98 1.45 -4.67 10.80
CA VAL A 98 2.47 -4.21 11.77
C VAL A 98 3.52 -5.29 11.99
N ILE A 99 3.08 -6.52 12.28
CA ILE A 99 3.97 -7.66 12.56
C ILE A 99 4.85 -7.97 11.34
N LEU A 100 4.26 -8.11 10.15
CA LEU A 100 5.01 -8.41 8.92
C LEU A 100 5.94 -7.28 8.50
N SER A 101 5.57 -6.01 8.74
CA SER A 101 6.44 -4.86 8.49
C SER A 101 7.67 -4.84 9.42
N VAL A 102 7.52 -5.20 10.69
CA VAL A 102 8.64 -5.37 11.63
C VAL A 102 9.53 -6.53 11.21
N LEU A 103 8.94 -7.67 10.86
CA LEU A 103 9.68 -8.83 10.35
C LEU A 103 10.40 -8.51 9.04
N SER A 104 9.80 -7.69 8.16
CA SER A 104 10.44 -7.19 6.94
C SER A 104 11.73 -6.42 7.24
N THR A 105 11.76 -5.61 8.32
CA THR A 105 12.99 -4.94 8.79
C THR A 105 14.08 -5.96 9.14
N GLY A 106 13.74 -7.06 9.81
CA GLY A 106 14.68 -8.15 10.10
C GLY A 106 15.13 -8.92 8.85
N CYS A 107 14.21 -9.17 7.91
CA CYS A 107 14.53 -9.81 6.64
C CYS A 107 15.43 -8.94 5.76
N LEU A 108 15.27 -7.60 5.82
CA LEU A 108 16.18 -6.67 5.14
C LEU A 108 17.61 -6.81 5.68
N TYR A 109 17.80 -6.94 6.99
CA TYR A 109 19.12 -7.23 7.55
C TYR A 109 19.73 -8.50 6.93
N LEU A 110 18.99 -9.59 6.92
CA LEU A 110 19.47 -10.87 6.35
C LEU A 110 19.82 -10.75 4.87
N PHE A 111 19.00 -10.05 4.10
CA PHE A 111 19.23 -9.80 2.68
C PHE A 111 20.48 -8.94 2.46
N LEU A 112 20.63 -7.82 3.16
CA LEU A 112 21.79 -6.94 3.07
C LEU A 112 23.09 -7.63 3.49
N ARG A 113 23.02 -8.58 4.43
CA ARG A 113 24.19 -9.40 4.84
C ARG A 113 24.76 -10.27 3.74
N ARG A 114 24.01 -10.49 2.63
CA ARG A 114 24.53 -11.21 1.45
C ARG A 114 25.56 -10.37 0.66
N GLY A 115 25.45 -9.04 0.71
CA GLY A 115 26.33 -8.12 -0.02
C GLY A 115 27.27 -7.28 0.86
N PHE A 116 26.89 -7.01 2.13
CA PHE A 116 27.56 -6.01 2.95
C PHE A 116 28.06 -6.53 4.29
N ALA A 117 29.01 -5.79 4.88
CA ALA A 117 29.52 -6.05 6.23
C ALA A 117 28.43 -5.89 7.29
N VAL A 118 28.59 -6.52 8.47
CA VAL A 118 27.63 -6.51 9.58
C VAL A 118 27.23 -5.09 9.98
N SER A 119 28.20 -4.19 10.18
CA SER A 119 27.95 -2.81 10.62
C SER A 119 27.16 -2.00 9.59
N VAL A 120 27.47 -2.15 8.29
CA VAL A 120 26.72 -1.50 7.20
C VAL A 120 25.29 -2.04 7.16
N SER A 121 25.12 -3.35 7.22
CA SER A 121 23.78 -3.97 7.22
C SER A 121 22.93 -3.53 8.41
N LEU A 122 23.50 -3.49 9.62
CA LEU A 122 22.79 -2.99 10.82
C LEU A 122 22.41 -1.51 10.68
N GLY A 123 23.31 -0.67 10.18
CA GLY A 123 23.03 0.75 9.98
C GLY A 123 21.91 0.98 8.98
N LEU A 124 21.93 0.30 7.83
CA LEU A 124 20.86 0.37 6.82
C LEU A 124 19.53 -0.20 7.33
N THR A 125 19.59 -1.24 8.17
CA THR A 125 18.40 -1.81 8.81
C THR A 125 17.81 -0.82 9.83
N LEU A 126 18.65 -0.12 10.60
CA LEU A 126 18.18 0.94 11.49
C LEU A 126 17.52 2.08 10.70
N LEU A 127 18.12 2.50 9.58
CA LEU A 127 17.48 3.50 8.69
C LEU A 127 16.11 3.02 8.20
N SER A 128 15.98 1.75 7.82
CA SER A 128 14.67 1.21 7.39
C SER A 128 13.64 1.16 8.52
N ALA A 129 14.08 0.92 9.76
CA ALA A 129 13.21 0.89 10.92
C ALA A 129 12.55 2.25 11.20
N VAL A 130 13.27 3.36 10.95
CA VAL A 130 12.81 4.74 11.18
C VAL A 130 12.29 5.43 9.92
N SER A 131 12.38 4.81 8.74
CA SER A 131 11.89 5.39 7.49
C SER A 131 10.41 5.76 7.59
N VAL A 132 10.09 7.06 7.43
CA VAL A 132 8.70 7.55 7.46
C VAL A 132 7.82 6.77 6.51
N TYR A 133 8.29 6.56 5.28
CA TYR A 133 7.60 5.79 4.26
C TYR A 133 7.24 4.37 4.75
N LEU A 134 8.24 3.64 5.28
CA LEU A 134 8.03 2.26 5.76
C LEU A 134 7.23 2.20 7.06
N VAL A 135 7.31 3.21 7.92
CA VAL A 135 6.48 3.30 9.12
C VAL A 135 5.02 3.52 8.72
N MET A 136 4.72 4.48 7.82
CA MET A 136 3.35 4.75 7.40
C MET A 136 2.70 3.54 6.73
N TYR A 137 3.34 2.95 5.70
CA TYR A 137 2.83 1.74 5.06
C TYR A 137 2.80 0.49 5.95
N GLY A 138 3.50 0.49 7.07
CA GLY A 138 3.47 -0.57 8.08
C GLY A 138 2.36 -0.43 9.12
N ARG A 139 1.41 0.51 8.98
CA ARG A 139 0.43 0.88 10.02
C ARG A 139 -1.04 0.69 9.63
N PHE A 140 -1.36 0.14 8.49
CA PHE A 140 -2.74 -0.08 8.06
C PHE A 140 -2.86 -1.29 7.14
N ALA A 141 -4.02 -1.93 7.14
CA ALA A 141 -4.31 -3.09 6.30
C ALA A 141 -4.49 -2.65 4.84
N TRP A 142 -3.50 -3.00 4.02
CA TRP A 142 -3.57 -2.81 2.58
C TRP A 142 -2.70 -3.85 1.89
N ASN A 143 -3.23 -4.45 0.83
CA ASN A 143 -2.56 -5.55 0.14
C ASN A 143 -1.11 -5.24 -0.29
N PRO A 144 -0.73 -4.06 -0.87
CA PRO A 144 0.64 -3.80 -1.26
C PRO A 144 1.65 -3.75 -0.09
N ASN A 145 1.16 -3.48 1.14
CA ASN A 145 2.02 -3.33 2.32
C ASN A 145 2.77 -4.61 2.71
N LEU A 146 2.32 -5.76 2.20
CA LEU A 146 2.93 -7.07 2.47
C LEU A 146 4.08 -7.41 1.52
N ILE A 147 4.15 -6.75 0.36
CA ILE A 147 5.14 -7.04 -0.70
C ILE A 147 6.57 -7.01 -0.17
N PRO A 148 7.03 -6.01 0.61
CA PRO A 148 8.41 -5.95 1.07
C PRO A 148 8.83 -7.17 1.88
N PHE A 149 7.94 -7.67 2.76
CA PHE A 149 8.23 -8.84 3.58
C PHE A 149 8.43 -10.09 2.72
N PHE A 150 7.41 -10.44 1.94
CA PHE A 150 7.44 -11.67 1.15
C PHE A 150 8.51 -11.64 0.06
N THR A 151 8.76 -10.48 -0.56
CA THR A 151 9.82 -10.32 -1.55
C THR A 151 11.20 -10.47 -0.92
N LEU A 152 11.45 -9.87 0.25
CA LEU A 152 12.73 -10.00 0.96
C LEU A 152 12.98 -11.44 1.42
N VAL A 153 11.99 -12.12 2.00
CA VAL A 153 12.11 -13.54 2.37
C VAL A 153 12.38 -14.38 1.13
N GLY A 154 11.60 -14.17 0.06
CA GLY A 154 11.71 -14.94 -1.18
C GLY A 154 13.05 -14.75 -1.87
N PHE A 155 13.53 -13.52 -2.05
CA PHE A 155 14.81 -13.25 -2.70
C PHE A 155 16.01 -13.64 -1.82
N TYR A 156 15.91 -13.48 -0.50
CA TYR A 156 16.92 -14.04 0.40
C TYR A 156 16.99 -15.56 0.28
N ALA A 157 15.84 -16.25 0.30
CA ALA A 157 15.77 -17.69 0.15
C ALA A 157 16.27 -18.16 -1.23
N LEU A 158 15.95 -17.41 -2.30
CA LEU A 158 16.45 -17.66 -3.66
C LEU A 158 17.97 -17.58 -3.70
N LEU A 159 18.59 -16.54 -3.13
CA LEU A 159 20.05 -16.41 -3.01
C LEU A 159 20.65 -17.57 -2.22
N ARG A 160 20.02 -17.99 -1.13
CA ARG A 160 20.46 -19.15 -0.33
C ARG A 160 20.36 -20.46 -1.12
N SER A 161 19.36 -20.60 -1.98
CA SER A 161 19.15 -21.82 -2.75
C SER A 161 20.20 -22.05 -3.83
N VAL A 162 20.73 -20.98 -4.43
CA VAL A 162 21.79 -21.07 -5.47
C VAL A 162 23.20 -21.10 -4.90
N ASP A 163 23.38 -20.71 -3.63
CA ASP A 163 24.66 -20.69 -2.95
C ASP A 163 25.12 -22.12 -2.59
N HIS A 164 26.25 -22.56 -3.14
CA HIS A 164 26.76 -23.91 -2.96
C HIS A 164 27.24 -24.21 -1.54
N GLU A 165 27.57 -23.20 -0.76
CA GLU A 165 27.97 -23.34 0.65
C GLU A 165 26.76 -23.51 1.59
N THR A 166 25.55 -23.27 1.07
CA THR A 166 24.31 -23.37 1.86
C THR A 166 23.86 -24.83 2.00
N THR A 167 23.58 -25.25 3.24
CA THR A 167 22.93 -26.54 3.51
C THR A 167 21.43 -26.48 3.13
N HIS A 168 20.86 -27.64 2.79
CA HIS A 168 19.43 -27.76 2.48
C HIS A 168 18.92 -26.81 1.36
N ARG A 169 19.68 -26.64 0.29
CA ARG A 169 19.36 -25.74 -0.84
C ARG A 169 17.93 -25.92 -1.40
N SER A 170 17.45 -27.16 -1.48
CA SER A 170 16.09 -27.48 -1.95
C SER A 170 15.02 -26.88 -1.03
N ARG A 171 15.22 -26.89 0.29
CA ARG A 171 14.26 -26.25 1.23
C ARG A 171 14.23 -24.74 1.06
N TRP A 172 15.39 -24.11 0.84
CA TRP A 172 15.47 -22.69 0.53
C TRP A 172 14.77 -22.34 -0.79
N PHE A 173 14.89 -23.21 -1.81
CA PHE A 173 14.21 -23.00 -3.09
C PHE A 173 12.68 -23.10 -2.96
N ILE A 174 12.17 -24.07 -2.18
CA ILE A 174 10.73 -24.20 -1.91
C ILE A 174 10.23 -22.99 -1.10
N LEU A 175 11.00 -22.53 -0.09
CA LEU A 175 10.67 -21.32 0.66
C LEU A 175 10.66 -20.08 -0.25
N ALA A 176 11.60 -19.97 -1.18
CA ALA A 176 11.59 -18.89 -2.19
C ALA A 176 10.33 -18.95 -3.04
N ALA A 177 9.96 -20.12 -3.55
CA ALA A 177 8.74 -20.30 -4.34
C ALA A 177 7.48 -19.92 -3.55
N ALA A 178 7.36 -20.39 -2.30
CA ALA A 178 6.22 -20.05 -1.44
C ALA A 178 6.11 -18.53 -1.18
N SER A 179 7.23 -17.90 -0.78
CA SER A 179 7.23 -16.46 -0.45
C SER A 179 7.00 -15.58 -1.67
N LEU A 180 7.62 -15.91 -2.82
CA LEU A 180 7.45 -15.14 -4.04
C LEU A 180 6.06 -15.34 -4.64
N ALA A 181 5.49 -16.54 -4.60
CA ALA A 181 4.10 -16.78 -4.99
C ALA A 181 3.12 -16.04 -4.08
N ALA A 182 3.38 -15.93 -2.77
CA ALA A 182 2.59 -15.09 -1.88
C ALA A 182 2.71 -13.60 -2.24
N ALA A 183 3.93 -13.09 -2.48
CA ALA A 183 4.16 -11.69 -2.84
C ALA A 183 3.40 -11.26 -4.11
N THR A 184 3.26 -12.17 -5.09
CA THR A 184 2.54 -11.89 -6.36
C THR A 184 1.02 -11.74 -6.17
N GLN A 185 0.45 -12.18 -5.04
CA GLN A 185 -0.97 -12.05 -4.74
C GLN A 185 -1.36 -10.63 -4.28
N PHE A 186 -0.40 -9.79 -3.92
CA PHE A 186 -0.71 -8.51 -3.24
C PHE A 186 -0.72 -7.29 -4.16
N HIS A 187 -0.25 -7.40 -5.40
CA HIS A 187 -0.32 -6.29 -6.36
C HIS A 187 -0.06 -6.76 -7.78
N PHE A 188 -0.79 -6.17 -8.76
CA PHE A 188 -0.64 -6.50 -10.18
C PHE A 188 0.80 -6.35 -10.69
N LEU A 189 1.51 -5.28 -10.31
CA LEU A 189 2.92 -5.11 -10.70
C LEU A 189 3.83 -6.16 -10.08
N ALA A 190 3.55 -6.61 -8.86
CA ALA A 190 4.31 -7.71 -8.23
C ALA A 190 4.05 -9.03 -8.95
N PHE A 191 2.81 -9.27 -9.41
CA PHE A 191 2.44 -10.43 -10.21
C PHE A 191 3.24 -10.53 -11.51
N LEU A 192 3.57 -9.41 -12.13
CA LEU A 192 4.41 -9.37 -13.34
C LEU A 192 5.91 -9.36 -13.02
N ALA A 193 6.34 -8.50 -12.09
CA ALA A 193 7.76 -8.26 -11.81
C ALA A 193 8.46 -9.47 -11.19
N ILE A 194 7.88 -10.04 -10.13
CA ILE A 194 8.53 -11.05 -9.29
C ILE A 194 8.82 -12.35 -10.07
N PRO A 195 7.87 -12.92 -10.82
CA PRO A 195 8.16 -14.08 -11.67
C PRO A 195 9.21 -13.77 -12.73
N THR A 196 9.14 -12.59 -13.37
CA THR A 196 10.11 -12.18 -14.40
C THR A 196 11.53 -12.08 -13.83
N ILE A 197 11.71 -11.39 -12.68
CA ILE A 197 13.01 -11.29 -12.00
C ILE A 197 13.53 -12.69 -11.65
N THR A 198 12.67 -13.52 -11.08
CA THR A 198 13.01 -14.88 -10.62
C THR A 198 13.40 -15.76 -11.79
N ALA A 199 12.62 -15.75 -12.88
CA ALA A 199 12.91 -16.53 -14.09
C ALA A 199 14.23 -16.11 -14.73
N LEU A 200 14.47 -14.80 -14.93
CA LEU A 200 15.73 -14.29 -15.47
C LEU A 200 16.92 -14.68 -14.59
N PHE A 201 16.80 -14.56 -13.27
CA PHE A 201 17.84 -14.95 -12.34
C PHE A 201 18.14 -16.46 -12.42
N LEU A 202 17.12 -17.32 -12.46
CA LEU A 202 17.27 -18.77 -12.59
C LEU A 202 17.85 -19.18 -13.95
N LEU A 203 17.43 -18.52 -15.03
CA LEU A 203 17.98 -18.76 -16.38
C LEU A 203 19.48 -18.43 -16.46
N LEU A 204 19.93 -17.37 -15.79
CA LEU A 204 21.34 -16.98 -15.74
C LEU A 204 22.15 -17.88 -14.81
N LYS A 205 21.58 -18.29 -13.67
CA LYS A 205 22.29 -19.11 -12.66
C LYS A 205 22.26 -20.60 -12.96
N ARG A 206 21.23 -21.10 -13.66
CA ARG A 206 21.02 -22.51 -14.04
C ARG A 206 21.26 -23.49 -12.89
N PRO A 207 20.61 -23.33 -11.73
CA PRO A 207 20.83 -24.18 -10.58
C PRO A 207 20.39 -25.61 -10.89
N ARG A 208 21.20 -26.59 -10.47
CA ARG A 208 20.86 -28.01 -10.62
C ARG A 208 20.12 -28.47 -9.35
N PHE A 209 18.80 -28.63 -9.44
CA PHE A 209 17.95 -29.24 -8.43
C PHE A 209 17.41 -30.58 -8.92
N LYS A 210 17.09 -31.47 -7.96
CA LYS A 210 16.33 -32.69 -8.25
C LYS A 210 14.93 -32.32 -8.75
N LEU A 211 14.35 -33.14 -9.63
CA LEU A 211 13.00 -32.94 -10.17
C LEU A 211 11.97 -32.71 -9.04
N MET A 212 12.05 -33.48 -7.95
CA MET A 212 11.16 -33.34 -6.79
C MET A 212 11.22 -31.95 -6.13
N THR A 213 12.34 -31.22 -6.24
CA THR A 213 12.45 -29.85 -5.75
C THR A 213 11.63 -28.88 -6.62
N TRP A 214 11.66 -29.06 -7.94
CA TRP A 214 10.84 -28.30 -8.88
C TRP A 214 9.34 -28.60 -8.71
N VAL A 215 9.00 -29.89 -8.58
CA VAL A 215 7.62 -30.33 -8.30
C VAL A 215 7.12 -29.73 -6.97
N GLY A 216 7.95 -29.74 -5.92
CA GLY A 216 7.58 -29.11 -4.64
C GLY A 216 7.41 -27.60 -4.73
N ALA A 217 8.28 -26.91 -5.49
CA ALA A 217 8.17 -25.47 -5.71
C ALA A 217 6.92 -25.09 -6.51
N LEU A 218 6.61 -25.84 -7.57
CA LEU A 218 5.38 -25.65 -8.35
C LEU A 218 4.14 -26.01 -7.52
N GLY A 219 4.20 -27.12 -6.78
CA GLY A 219 3.07 -27.58 -5.94
C GLY A 219 2.68 -26.56 -4.90
N ILE A 220 3.64 -25.94 -4.19
CA ILE A 220 3.33 -24.91 -3.20
C ILE A 220 2.74 -23.64 -3.86
N ALA A 221 3.24 -23.25 -5.04
CA ALA A 221 2.66 -22.13 -5.78
C ALA A 221 1.22 -22.43 -6.21
N LEU A 222 0.95 -23.63 -6.73
CA LEU A 222 -0.42 -24.06 -7.10
C LEU A 222 -1.35 -24.11 -5.89
N ILE A 223 -0.88 -24.57 -4.72
CA ILE A 223 -1.68 -24.55 -3.48
C ILE A 223 -2.06 -23.12 -3.11
N LEU A 224 -1.12 -22.17 -3.17
CA LEU A 224 -1.39 -20.76 -2.84
C LEU A 224 -2.34 -20.08 -3.84
N TYR A 225 -2.36 -20.53 -5.08
CA TYR A 225 -3.24 -20.01 -6.14
C TYR A 225 -4.51 -20.86 -6.34
N SER A 226 -4.66 -21.98 -5.60
CA SER A 226 -5.81 -22.87 -5.78
C SER A 226 -7.18 -22.18 -5.65
N PRO A 227 -7.41 -21.21 -4.74
CA PRO A 227 -8.70 -20.53 -4.68
C PRO A 227 -9.01 -19.75 -5.97
N MET A 228 -8.02 -19.00 -6.47
CA MET A 228 -8.16 -18.26 -7.71
C MET A 228 -8.39 -19.20 -8.90
N ILE A 229 -7.66 -20.33 -8.98
CA ILE A 229 -7.84 -21.34 -10.03
C ILE A 229 -9.26 -21.94 -9.97
N MET A 230 -9.78 -22.21 -8.78
CA MET A 230 -11.14 -22.72 -8.58
C MET A 230 -12.19 -21.70 -9.07
N ASN A 231 -12.02 -20.42 -8.75
CA ASN A 231 -12.90 -19.36 -9.28
C ASN A 231 -12.82 -19.27 -10.81
N GLU A 232 -11.63 -19.36 -11.41
CA GLU A 232 -11.47 -19.34 -12.88
C GLU A 232 -12.22 -20.51 -13.55
N ILE A 233 -12.13 -21.70 -12.98
CA ILE A 233 -12.87 -22.88 -13.48
C ILE A 233 -14.38 -22.64 -13.38
N ALA A 234 -14.87 -22.12 -12.25
CA ALA A 234 -16.29 -21.87 -12.04
C ALA A 234 -16.88 -20.76 -12.94
N THR A 235 -16.04 -19.78 -13.31
CA THR A 235 -16.45 -18.62 -14.11
C THR A 235 -16.02 -18.71 -15.58
N SER A 236 -15.49 -19.85 -16.03
CA SER A 236 -14.98 -20.04 -17.40
C SER A 236 -13.91 -19.00 -17.80
N GLY A 237 -13.03 -18.60 -16.85
CA GLY A 237 -11.88 -17.75 -17.12
C GLY A 237 -12.16 -16.25 -17.15
N THR A 238 -13.21 -15.77 -16.48
CA THR A 238 -13.57 -14.33 -16.50
C THR A 238 -12.46 -13.42 -15.99
N ASN A 239 -11.80 -13.74 -14.86
CA ASN A 239 -10.72 -12.92 -14.31
C ASN A 239 -9.47 -12.94 -15.21
N THR A 240 -9.21 -14.04 -15.91
CA THR A 240 -8.16 -14.13 -16.94
C THR A 240 -8.47 -13.22 -18.12
N SER A 241 -9.74 -13.16 -18.58
CA SER A 241 -10.17 -12.23 -19.62
C SER A 241 -9.96 -10.77 -19.21
N GLU A 242 -10.32 -10.41 -17.97
CA GLU A 242 -10.08 -9.08 -17.39
C GLU A 242 -8.58 -8.74 -17.32
N PHE A 243 -7.72 -9.73 -17.05
CA PHE A 243 -6.26 -9.54 -17.06
C PHE A 243 -5.76 -9.09 -18.45
N PHE A 244 -6.19 -9.75 -19.51
CA PHE A 244 -5.79 -9.37 -20.87
C PHE A 244 -6.41 -8.04 -21.28
N GLY A 245 -7.66 -7.76 -20.92
CA GLY A 245 -8.31 -6.46 -21.11
C GLY A 245 -7.51 -5.34 -20.43
N ALA A 246 -7.12 -5.51 -19.16
CA ALA A 246 -6.37 -4.51 -18.41
C ALA A 246 -4.99 -4.17 -19.03
N ILE A 247 -4.34 -5.14 -19.67
CA ILE A 247 -3.06 -4.90 -20.37
C ILE A 247 -3.28 -4.11 -21.67
N THR A 248 -4.34 -4.44 -22.42
CA THR A 248 -4.57 -3.84 -23.75
C THR A 248 -5.21 -2.46 -23.67
N GLU A 249 -6.17 -2.24 -22.77
CA GLU A 249 -6.94 -1.00 -22.71
C GLU A 249 -6.22 0.16 -22.01
N LYS A 250 -5.44 -0.12 -20.95
CA LYS A 250 -4.71 0.94 -20.21
C LYS A 250 -3.50 1.51 -20.95
N SER A 251 -2.94 0.79 -21.90
CA SER A 251 -1.73 1.24 -22.63
C SER A 251 -1.98 2.40 -23.60
N THR A 252 -3.23 2.70 -23.92
CA THR A 252 -3.60 3.64 -25.01
C THR A 252 -3.94 5.06 -24.56
N LYS A 253 -3.97 5.35 -23.24
CA LYS A 253 -4.52 6.63 -22.72
C LYS A 253 -3.51 7.77 -22.52
N GLU A 254 -2.22 7.59 -22.81
CA GLU A 254 -1.23 8.65 -22.57
C GLU A 254 -0.42 8.97 -23.83
N ASP A 255 -0.63 10.17 -24.40
CA ASP A 255 0.05 10.71 -25.59
C ASP A 255 1.50 11.18 -25.33
N HIS A 256 2.19 10.57 -24.36
CA HIS A 256 3.58 10.90 -24.08
C HIS A 256 4.53 9.98 -24.83
N ASN A 257 5.59 10.55 -25.39
CA ASN A 257 6.59 9.77 -26.11
C ASN A 257 7.47 8.93 -25.15
N LEU A 258 8.19 7.93 -25.70
CA LEU A 258 9.01 7.01 -24.92
C LEU A 258 10.11 7.72 -24.11
N ILE A 259 10.68 8.83 -24.63
CA ILE A 259 11.75 9.57 -23.97
C ILE A 259 11.19 10.28 -22.75
N GLU A 260 10.06 10.98 -22.87
CA GLU A 260 9.36 11.63 -21.76
C GLU A 260 9.00 10.62 -20.67
N LYS A 261 8.40 9.48 -21.06
CA LYS A 261 8.07 8.39 -20.13
C LYS A 261 9.33 7.85 -19.42
N SER A 262 10.44 7.71 -20.13
CA SER A 262 11.70 7.23 -19.55
C SER A 262 12.27 8.22 -18.52
N ILE A 263 12.32 9.50 -18.86
CA ILE A 263 12.79 10.56 -17.96
C ILE A 263 11.87 10.65 -16.74
N ARG A 264 10.55 10.65 -16.95
CA ARG A 264 9.56 10.69 -15.88
C ARG A 264 9.68 9.49 -14.94
N ASN A 265 9.80 8.29 -15.48
CA ASN A 265 9.95 7.06 -14.72
C ASN A 265 11.21 7.08 -13.82
N VAL A 266 12.37 7.45 -14.37
CA VAL A 266 13.61 7.58 -13.58
C VAL A 266 13.49 8.69 -12.54
N SER A 267 12.87 9.82 -12.88
CA SER A 267 12.67 10.93 -11.94
C SER A 267 11.75 10.53 -10.79
N GLU A 268 10.59 9.90 -11.06
CA GLU A 268 9.69 9.44 -9.99
C GLU A 268 10.32 8.36 -9.12
N PHE A 269 11.09 7.44 -9.71
CA PHE A 269 11.86 6.46 -8.94
C PHE A 269 12.90 7.14 -8.03
N ALA A 270 13.57 8.19 -8.53
CA ALA A 270 14.51 8.97 -7.75
C ALA A 270 13.83 9.72 -6.59
N LEU A 271 12.72 10.39 -6.87
CA LEU A 271 11.92 11.09 -5.85
C LEU A 271 11.40 10.14 -4.77
N ALA A 272 10.95 8.94 -5.16
CA ALA A 272 10.55 7.90 -4.21
C ALA A 272 11.72 7.49 -3.30
N ASN A 273 12.94 7.32 -3.84
CA ASN A 273 14.11 7.00 -3.05
C ASN A 273 14.52 8.13 -2.07
N VAL A 274 14.32 9.40 -2.45
CA VAL A 274 14.50 10.53 -1.52
C VAL A 274 13.54 10.39 -0.34
N VAL A 275 12.25 10.17 -0.59
CA VAL A 275 11.23 9.98 0.47
C VAL A 275 11.55 8.76 1.34
N ILE A 276 11.85 7.62 0.73
CA ILE A 276 12.12 6.35 1.44
C ILE A 276 13.32 6.49 2.37
N LEU A 277 14.40 7.14 1.91
CA LEU A 277 15.66 7.21 2.66
C LEU A 277 15.77 8.40 3.60
N SER A 278 15.14 9.55 3.28
CA SER A 278 15.25 10.76 4.09
C SER A 278 13.94 11.20 4.77
N GLY A 279 12.80 10.68 4.36
CA GLY A 279 11.48 11.14 4.83
C GLY A 279 11.05 12.50 4.23
N TYR A 280 11.87 13.14 3.39
CA TYR A 280 11.58 14.45 2.83
C TYR A 280 10.65 14.35 1.61
N GLU A 281 9.43 14.86 1.73
CA GLU A 281 8.39 14.79 0.71
C GLU A 281 8.38 15.99 -0.27
N GLY A 282 9.13 17.05 0.03
CA GLY A 282 9.19 18.26 -0.78
C GLY A 282 10.09 18.19 -2.01
N ALA A 283 10.78 17.05 -2.26
CA ALA A 283 11.60 16.87 -3.44
C ALA A 283 10.75 16.86 -4.72
N THR A 284 11.21 17.58 -5.75
CA THR A 284 10.52 17.66 -7.05
C THR A 284 11.54 17.58 -8.18
N PHE A 285 11.05 17.28 -9.39
CA PHE A 285 11.87 17.32 -10.59
C PHE A 285 11.08 18.01 -11.72
N PRO A 286 11.71 18.86 -12.55
CA PRO A 286 11.04 19.52 -13.67
C PRO A 286 10.41 18.50 -14.62
N SER A 287 9.20 18.77 -15.08
CA SER A 287 8.59 18.01 -16.16
C SER A 287 9.30 18.34 -17.47
N VAL A 288 9.72 17.32 -18.19
CA VAL A 288 10.37 17.45 -19.48
C VAL A 288 9.33 17.23 -20.58
N LEU A 289 9.21 18.16 -21.49
CA LEU A 289 8.38 18.08 -22.69
C LEU A 289 9.32 17.94 -23.90
N VAL A 290 9.07 16.94 -24.71
CA VAL A 290 9.85 16.68 -25.92
C VAL A 290 8.92 16.80 -27.12
N ASN A 291 8.94 17.98 -27.77
CA ASN A 291 8.26 18.19 -29.05
C ASN A 291 9.22 17.88 -30.20
N GLU A 292 8.70 17.64 -31.42
CA GLU A 292 9.49 17.26 -32.61
C GLU A 292 10.67 18.19 -32.91
N LYS A 293 10.64 19.45 -32.41
CA LYS A 293 11.64 20.47 -32.71
C LYS A 293 12.35 21.06 -31.50
N GLU A 294 11.80 20.92 -30.29
CA GLU A 294 12.33 21.60 -29.11
C GLU A 294 12.17 20.75 -27.82
N TRP A 295 13.17 20.82 -26.97
CA TRP A 295 13.12 20.27 -25.61
C TRP A 295 12.79 21.40 -24.65
N GLY A 296 11.69 21.26 -23.91
CA GLY A 296 11.27 22.22 -22.90
C GLY A 296 11.25 21.60 -21.51
N THR A 297 11.45 22.42 -20.48
CA THR A 297 11.24 22.02 -19.09
C THR A 297 10.20 22.93 -18.46
N VAL A 298 9.23 22.35 -17.76
CA VAL A 298 8.21 23.09 -17.01
C VAL A 298 8.44 22.87 -15.52
N CYS A 299 8.58 23.96 -14.79
CA CYS A 299 8.81 23.96 -13.36
C CYS A 299 7.95 25.06 -12.72
N ASP A 300 7.01 24.70 -11.85
CA ASP A 300 6.22 25.62 -11.06
C ASP A 300 6.97 26.11 -9.80
N LYS A 301 6.37 26.98 -8.99
CA LYS A 301 6.98 27.51 -7.76
C LYS A 301 7.38 26.39 -6.77
N ARG A 302 6.63 25.28 -6.71
CA ARG A 302 6.96 24.14 -5.84
C ARG A 302 8.14 23.36 -6.40
N CYS A 303 8.16 23.19 -7.71
CA CYS A 303 9.29 22.58 -8.40
C CYS A 303 10.56 23.39 -8.14
N ASP A 304 10.53 24.72 -8.24
CA ASP A 304 11.69 25.58 -7.97
C ASP A 304 12.28 25.41 -6.58
N GLN A 305 11.45 25.21 -5.57
CA GLN A 305 11.90 25.00 -4.19
C GLN A 305 12.49 23.59 -3.98
N GLY A 306 11.96 22.58 -4.64
CA GLY A 306 12.30 21.15 -4.43
C GLY A 306 13.27 20.56 -5.44
N LYS A 307 13.55 21.23 -6.59
CA LYS A 307 14.33 20.66 -7.70
C LYS A 307 15.76 20.24 -7.32
N GLY A 308 16.40 20.95 -6.39
CA GLY A 308 17.74 20.59 -5.90
C GLY A 308 17.76 19.19 -5.28
N TYR A 309 16.78 18.86 -4.46
CA TYR A 309 16.65 17.54 -3.86
C TYR A 309 16.29 16.48 -4.92
N GLY A 310 15.48 16.84 -5.92
CA GLY A 310 15.18 15.97 -7.05
C GLY A 310 16.43 15.62 -7.86
N VAL A 311 17.28 16.60 -8.17
CA VAL A 311 18.56 16.37 -8.85
C VAL A 311 19.48 15.46 -8.02
N VAL A 312 19.60 15.68 -6.71
CA VAL A 312 20.36 14.79 -5.80
C VAL A 312 19.78 13.37 -5.85
N GLY A 313 18.46 13.21 -5.86
CA GLY A 313 17.79 11.91 -6.00
C GLY A 313 18.12 11.22 -7.30
N VAL A 314 18.09 11.92 -8.44
CA VAL A 314 18.46 11.36 -9.75
C VAL A 314 19.93 10.94 -9.78
N LEU A 315 20.83 11.78 -9.28
CA LEU A 315 22.26 11.45 -9.17
C LEU A 315 22.47 10.23 -8.27
N PHE A 316 21.74 10.13 -7.15
CA PHE A 316 21.79 8.98 -6.26
C PHE A 316 21.39 7.68 -6.98
N VAL A 317 20.30 7.68 -7.76
CA VAL A 317 19.84 6.51 -8.49
C VAL A 317 20.83 6.13 -9.61
N LEU A 318 21.33 7.10 -10.38
CA LEU A 318 22.30 6.84 -11.43
C LEU A 318 23.62 6.27 -10.87
N LEU A 319 24.18 6.92 -9.87
CA LEU A 319 25.42 6.46 -9.22
C LEU A 319 25.20 5.13 -8.47
N GLY A 320 24.05 4.94 -7.84
CA GLY A 320 23.63 3.70 -7.20
C GLY A 320 23.57 2.55 -8.20
N SER A 321 22.94 2.75 -9.34
CA SER A 321 22.85 1.78 -10.42
C SER A 321 24.23 1.41 -10.97
N LEU A 322 25.08 2.40 -11.24
CA LEU A 322 26.47 2.17 -11.64
C LEU A 322 27.24 1.37 -10.57
N SER A 323 27.01 1.71 -9.30
CA SER A 323 27.69 1.04 -8.19
C SER A 323 27.24 -0.44 -8.03
N LEU A 324 26.02 -0.81 -8.41
CA LEU A 324 25.60 -2.22 -8.48
C LEU A 324 26.42 -2.97 -9.52
N VAL A 325 26.56 -2.40 -10.71
CA VAL A 325 27.33 -3.02 -11.81
C VAL A 325 28.81 -3.17 -11.40
N LEU A 326 29.40 -2.12 -10.81
CA LEU A 326 30.76 -2.19 -10.29
C LEU A 326 30.91 -3.23 -9.17
N GLY A 327 29.94 -3.31 -8.27
CA GLY A 327 29.89 -4.31 -7.19
C GLY A 327 29.80 -5.74 -7.73
N TRP A 328 28.99 -5.95 -8.76
CA TRP A 328 28.91 -7.24 -9.45
C TRP A 328 30.22 -7.62 -10.11
N TRP A 329 30.83 -6.72 -10.85
CA TRP A 329 32.11 -6.94 -11.54
C TRP A 329 33.28 -7.19 -10.57
N ARG A 330 33.30 -6.48 -9.42
CA ARG A 330 34.34 -6.60 -8.39
C ARG A 330 34.05 -7.66 -7.33
N ALA A 331 32.97 -8.42 -7.48
CA ALA A 331 32.55 -9.40 -6.49
C ALA A 331 33.62 -10.47 -6.25
N ARG A 332 34.05 -10.62 -5.00
CA ARG A 332 35.10 -11.59 -4.61
C ARG A 332 34.57 -13.01 -4.45
N THR A 333 33.28 -13.18 -4.25
CA THR A 333 32.63 -14.49 -4.10
C THR A 333 31.40 -14.59 -4.97
N LYS A 334 31.01 -15.83 -5.35
CA LYS A 334 29.79 -16.07 -6.13
C LYS A 334 28.55 -15.56 -5.38
N ALA A 335 28.51 -15.71 -4.05
CA ALA A 335 27.38 -15.25 -3.24
C ALA A 335 27.18 -13.72 -3.31
N ILE A 336 28.26 -12.95 -3.29
CA ILE A 336 28.20 -11.47 -3.46
C ILE A 336 27.82 -11.12 -4.89
N SER A 337 28.37 -11.82 -5.90
CA SER A 337 28.01 -11.63 -7.31
C SER A 337 26.52 -11.89 -7.54
N ASP A 338 25.96 -12.94 -6.95
CA ASP A 338 24.55 -13.31 -7.06
C ASP A 338 23.64 -12.26 -6.42
N PHE A 339 24.05 -11.69 -5.29
CA PHE A 339 23.33 -10.59 -4.63
C PHE A 339 23.25 -9.36 -5.54
N TYR A 340 24.35 -8.94 -6.14
CA TYR A 340 24.37 -7.81 -7.07
C TYR A 340 23.60 -8.11 -8.36
N LEU A 341 23.76 -9.30 -8.94
CA LEU A 341 23.02 -9.72 -10.13
C LEU A 341 21.50 -9.67 -9.89
N LEU A 342 21.03 -10.24 -8.79
CA LEU A 342 19.62 -10.19 -8.43
C LEU A 342 19.13 -8.74 -8.25
N SER A 343 19.93 -7.89 -7.59
CA SER A 343 19.58 -6.46 -7.40
C SER A 343 19.53 -5.70 -8.74
N ILE A 344 20.42 -5.98 -9.68
CA ILE A 344 20.41 -5.41 -11.04
C ILE A 344 19.14 -5.85 -11.80
N LEU A 345 18.83 -7.14 -11.79
CA LEU A 345 17.61 -7.66 -12.43
C LEU A 345 16.36 -7.05 -11.82
N TRP A 346 16.33 -6.92 -10.48
CA TRP A 346 15.22 -6.29 -9.77
C TRP A 346 15.01 -4.84 -10.21
N LEU A 347 16.09 -4.06 -10.27
CA LEU A 347 16.05 -2.69 -10.77
C LEU A 347 15.55 -2.61 -12.21
N LEU A 348 16.17 -3.35 -13.12
CA LEU A 348 15.87 -3.29 -14.55
C LEU A 348 14.42 -3.69 -14.84
N VAL A 349 13.96 -4.81 -14.28
CA VAL A 349 12.58 -5.27 -14.48
C VAL A 349 11.57 -4.27 -13.88
N SER A 350 11.85 -3.70 -12.69
CA SER A 350 10.98 -2.69 -12.10
C SER A 350 10.87 -1.43 -12.97
N LEU A 351 11.99 -0.90 -13.47
CA LEU A 351 12.00 0.27 -14.34
C LEU A 351 11.27 0.02 -15.66
N ILE A 352 11.46 -1.16 -16.26
CA ILE A 352 10.75 -1.53 -17.50
C ILE A 352 9.25 -1.62 -17.28
N LEU A 353 8.81 -2.23 -16.19
CA LEU A 353 7.38 -2.37 -15.88
C LEU A 353 6.71 -1.06 -15.45
N PHE A 354 7.44 -0.14 -14.85
CA PHE A 354 6.92 1.18 -14.49
C PHE A 354 6.85 2.15 -15.69
N LEU A 355 7.56 1.86 -16.77
CA LEU A 355 7.66 2.76 -17.93
C LEU A 355 6.30 3.07 -18.59
N PRO A 356 5.40 2.11 -18.84
CA PRO A 356 4.06 2.40 -19.35
C PRO A 356 3.21 3.23 -18.40
N LEU A 357 3.51 3.18 -17.10
CA LEU A 357 2.76 3.83 -16.02
C LEU A 357 3.41 5.15 -15.55
N ALA A 358 4.41 5.68 -16.26
CA ALA A 358 5.28 6.76 -15.78
C ALA A 358 4.53 8.01 -15.28
N TYR A 359 3.38 8.33 -15.85
CA TYR A 359 2.54 9.45 -15.44
C TYR A 359 1.43 9.09 -14.45
N ALA A 360 1.15 7.78 -14.27
CA ALA A 360 0.15 7.25 -13.35
C ALA A 360 0.76 6.52 -12.14
N ILE A 361 2.07 6.64 -11.91
CA ILE A 361 2.77 6.00 -10.80
C ILE A 361 2.25 6.53 -9.47
N ALA A 362 1.77 5.60 -8.63
CA ALA A 362 1.42 5.86 -7.25
C ALA A 362 2.57 5.49 -6.29
N PRO A 363 2.73 6.20 -5.15
CA PRO A 363 3.80 5.93 -4.19
C PRO A 363 3.88 4.48 -3.74
N ARG A 364 2.74 3.81 -3.57
CA ARG A 364 2.61 2.39 -3.20
C ARG A 364 3.32 1.42 -4.15
N PHE A 365 3.49 1.78 -5.43
CA PHE A 365 4.15 0.90 -6.41
C PHE A 365 5.63 0.66 -6.06
N TYR A 366 6.26 1.62 -5.36
CA TYR A 366 7.64 1.50 -4.92
C TYR A 366 7.84 0.52 -3.76
N LEU A 367 6.76 0.05 -3.09
CA LEU A 367 6.85 -1.05 -2.13
C LEU A 367 7.46 -2.31 -2.75
N LEU A 368 7.27 -2.51 -4.06
CA LEU A 368 7.90 -3.60 -4.80
C LEU A 368 9.44 -3.54 -4.78
N CYS A 369 10.02 -2.35 -4.78
CA CYS A 369 11.47 -2.14 -4.95
C CYS A 369 12.12 -1.30 -3.83
N VAL A 370 11.42 -1.03 -2.72
CA VAL A 370 11.95 -0.31 -1.55
C VAL A 370 13.34 -0.78 -1.11
N PRO A 371 13.66 -2.09 -1.07
CA PRO A 371 14.98 -2.54 -0.63
C PRO A 371 16.13 -2.03 -1.50
N LEU A 372 15.89 -1.71 -2.77
CA LEU A 372 16.94 -1.24 -3.69
C LEU A 372 17.57 0.09 -3.26
N GLY A 373 16.81 1.02 -2.66
CA GLY A 373 17.36 2.26 -2.12
C GLY A 373 18.44 2.02 -1.06
N PHE A 374 18.21 1.08 -0.16
CA PHE A 374 19.19 0.66 0.85
C PHE A 374 20.39 -0.08 0.24
N VAL A 375 20.15 -0.90 -0.79
CA VAL A 375 21.23 -1.58 -1.54
C VAL A 375 22.08 -0.56 -2.28
N PHE A 376 21.51 0.46 -2.91
CA PHE A 376 22.24 1.55 -3.56
C PHE A 376 23.16 2.26 -2.54
N LEU A 377 22.61 2.66 -1.40
CA LEU A 377 23.36 3.34 -0.37
C LEU A 377 24.54 2.49 0.12
N GLY A 378 24.30 1.22 0.44
CA GLY A 378 25.35 0.28 0.85
C GLY A 378 26.41 0.06 -0.22
N SER A 379 25.99 -0.11 -1.49
CA SER A 379 26.86 -0.35 -2.64
C SER A 379 27.73 0.87 -2.96
N LEU A 380 27.16 2.09 -2.93
CA LEU A 380 27.91 3.34 -3.13
C LEU A 380 29.07 3.46 -2.13
N PHE A 381 28.79 3.18 -0.85
CA PHE A 381 29.85 3.22 0.16
C PHE A 381 30.85 2.08 0.02
N GLN A 382 30.43 0.88 -0.33
CA GLN A 382 31.33 -0.26 -0.51
C GLN A 382 32.29 -0.05 -1.67
N ASN A 383 31.84 0.53 -2.78
CA ASN A 383 32.61 0.76 -4.00
C ASN A 383 33.27 2.16 -4.08
N CYS A 384 33.06 3.02 -3.05
CA CYS A 384 33.69 4.33 -2.97
C CYS A 384 35.21 4.21 -2.98
N PRO A 385 35.93 5.02 -3.79
CA PRO A 385 37.39 4.96 -3.92
C PRO A 385 38.16 5.48 -2.71
N LEU A 386 37.47 5.99 -1.70
CA LEU A 386 38.10 6.48 -0.46
C LEU A 386 38.76 5.34 0.35
N SER A 387 39.84 5.64 1.04
CA SER A 387 40.44 4.72 2.01
C SER A 387 39.44 4.36 3.12
N ARG A 388 39.71 3.27 3.84
CA ARG A 388 38.74 2.67 4.79
C ARG A 388 38.23 3.65 5.86
N LYS A 389 39.11 4.43 6.50
CA LYS A 389 38.72 5.33 7.58
C LYS A 389 37.78 6.48 7.13
N PRO A 390 38.15 7.33 6.14
CA PRO A 390 37.29 8.42 5.70
C PRO A 390 35.99 7.87 5.10
N ARG A 391 36.01 6.76 4.40
CA ARG A 391 34.79 6.10 3.89
C ARG A 391 33.81 5.71 4.99
N GLN A 392 34.31 5.17 6.11
CA GLN A 392 33.46 4.85 7.26
C GLN A 392 32.90 6.12 7.92
N ILE A 393 33.69 7.16 8.06
CA ILE A 393 33.24 8.45 8.63
C ILE A 393 32.10 9.02 7.77
N VAL A 394 32.31 9.10 6.45
CA VAL A 394 31.27 9.59 5.50
C VAL A 394 30.01 8.73 5.56
N PHE A 395 30.15 7.39 5.59
CA PHE A 395 29.00 6.49 5.72
C PHE A 395 28.16 6.79 6.96
N TRP A 396 28.80 6.84 8.13
CA TRP A 396 28.09 7.06 9.38
C TRP A 396 27.53 8.48 9.50
N ALA A 397 28.19 9.48 8.91
CA ALA A 397 27.70 10.86 8.86
C ALA A 397 26.43 10.96 7.98
N VAL A 398 26.45 10.38 6.77
CA VAL A 398 25.29 10.33 5.88
C VAL A 398 24.14 9.53 6.52
N LEU A 399 24.45 8.37 7.09
CA LEU A 399 23.45 7.55 7.76
C LEU A 399 22.82 8.26 8.95
N GLY A 400 23.63 8.91 9.78
CA GLY A 400 23.17 9.73 10.91
C GLY A 400 22.25 10.86 10.45
N PHE A 401 22.63 11.58 9.39
CA PHE A 401 21.79 12.61 8.78
C PHE A 401 20.44 12.04 8.31
N LEU A 402 20.44 10.93 7.57
CA LEU A 402 19.21 10.31 7.06
C LEU A 402 18.30 9.79 8.18
N ILE A 403 18.87 9.20 9.24
CA ILE A 403 18.11 8.75 10.42
C ILE A 403 17.47 9.95 11.13
N THR A 404 18.24 11.01 11.38
CA THR A 404 17.74 12.22 12.05
C THR A 404 16.65 12.90 11.22
N SER A 405 16.83 12.98 9.89
CA SER A 405 15.83 13.49 8.96
C SER A 405 14.52 12.70 9.03
N ASN A 406 14.59 11.36 8.97
CA ASN A 406 13.40 10.51 9.10
C ASN A 406 12.71 10.68 10.46
N LEU A 407 13.46 10.72 11.56
CA LEU A 407 12.88 10.94 12.89
C LEU A 407 12.19 12.30 13.00
N PHE A 408 12.77 13.34 12.40
CA PHE A 408 12.18 14.68 12.35
C PHE A 408 10.84 14.69 11.57
N PHE A 409 10.82 14.14 10.36
CA PHE A 409 9.60 14.09 9.56
C PHE A 409 8.56 13.11 10.14
N LEU A 410 9.00 12.04 10.80
CA LEU A 410 8.09 11.14 11.51
C LEU A 410 7.43 11.83 12.71
N TYR A 411 8.21 12.61 13.46
CA TYR A 411 7.69 13.43 14.54
C TYR A 411 6.63 14.44 14.02
N GLN A 412 6.94 15.15 12.93
CA GLN A 412 5.96 16.06 12.31
C GLN A 412 4.69 15.33 11.87
N ARG A 413 4.82 14.15 11.25
CA ARG A 413 3.68 13.34 10.82
C ARG A 413 2.81 12.90 12.00
N PHE A 414 3.41 12.49 13.10
CA PHE A 414 2.68 12.10 14.31
C PHE A 414 2.02 13.30 15.00
N ASP A 415 2.68 14.46 15.02
CA ASP A 415 2.12 15.71 15.52
C ASP A 415 0.91 16.16 14.67
N GLU A 416 0.99 16.05 13.33
CA GLU A 416 -0.12 16.30 12.43
C GLU A 416 -1.33 15.39 12.72
N LEU A 417 -1.09 14.08 12.92
CA LEU A 417 -2.13 13.12 13.25
C LEU A 417 -2.75 13.40 14.63
N HIS A 418 -1.93 13.76 15.61
CA HIS A 418 -2.41 14.11 16.95
C HIS A 418 -3.34 15.34 16.93
N ARG A 419 -3.02 16.35 16.12
CA ARG A 419 -3.83 17.57 16.03
C ARG A 419 -5.05 17.44 15.12
N ALA A 420 -5.09 16.46 14.23
CA ALA A 420 -6.15 16.31 13.23
C ALA A 420 -7.56 16.20 13.81
N GLY A 421 -7.72 15.64 15.02
CA GLY A 421 -9.00 15.54 15.72
C GLY A 421 -9.57 16.86 16.22
N SER A 422 -8.74 17.88 16.42
CA SER A 422 -9.12 19.18 17.00
C SER A 422 -8.91 20.37 16.06
N GLU A 423 -7.99 20.25 15.09
CA GLU A 423 -7.58 21.33 14.21
C GLU A 423 -7.67 20.93 12.73
N VAL A 424 -7.68 21.93 11.85
CA VAL A 424 -7.57 21.71 10.40
C VAL A 424 -6.12 21.49 10.04
N VAL A 425 -5.74 20.25 9.80
CA VAL A 425 -4.36 19.87 9.43
C VAL A 425 -4.26 19.55 7.95
N VAL A 426 -3.64 20.46 7.21
CA VAL A 426 -3.39 20.32 5.78
C VAL A 426 -2.07 19.62 5.54
N SER A 427 -2.09 18.53 4.79
CA SER A 427 -0.92 17.71 4.49
C SER A 427 -0.39 17.95 3.08
N ARG A 428 0.42 19.00 2.90
CA ARG A 428 1.03 19.29 1.58
C ARG A 428 2.49 19.72 1.72
N PRO A 429 3.38 19.10 0.93
CA PRO A 429 3.18 17.96 0.00
C PRO A 429 3.05 16.62 0.77
N ASP A 430 2.20 15.71 0.30
CA ASP A 430 2.17 14.31 0.74
C ASP A 430 2.49 13.38 -0.43
N ARG A 431 3.70 12.82 -0.44
CA ARG A 431 4.17 11.86 -1.44
C ARG A 431 4.09 10.42 -0.96
N ILE A 432 3.61 10.16 0.27
CA ILE A 432 3.49 8.83 0.85
C ILE A 432 2.09 8.29 0.60
N LEU A 433 1.07 8.93 1.16
CA LEU A 433 -0.33 8.48 1.06
C LEU A 433 -1.16 9.30 0.07
N LYS A 434 -0.64 10.45 -0.41
CA LYS A 434 -1.35 11.44 -1.26
C LYS A 434 -2.58 12.06 -0.60
N GLU A 435 -2.61 12.09 0.72
CA GLU A 435 -3.67 12.75 1.48
C GLU A 435 -3.61 14.27 1.30
N ARG A 436 -4.76 14.91 1.21
CA ARG A 436 -4.87 16.38 1.22
C ARG A 436 -4.92 16.95 2.63
N VAL A 437 -5.56 16.22 3.52
CA VAL A 437 -5.72 16.54 4.93
C VAL A 437 -5.50 15.28 5.76
N ARG A 438 -5.12 15.43 7.02
CA ARG A 438 -4.99 14.29 7.94
C ARG A 438 -6.35 13.94 8.52
N VAL A 439 -6.76 12.70 8.38
CA VAL A 439 -7.96 12.15 9.02
C VAL A 439 -7.56 10.91 9.80
N THR A 440 -7.98 10.83 11.05
CA THR A 440 -7.68 9.69 11.93
C THR A 440 -8.91 8.79 12.09
N TYR A 441 -8.67 7.56 12.51
CA TYR A 441 -9.74 6.61 12.78
C TYR A 441 -10.60 7.05 13.96
N GLU A 442 -9.98 7.61 15.02
CA GLU A 442 -10.70 8.16 16.17
C GLU A 442 -11.67 9.30 15.79
N GLN A 443 -11.30 10.15 14.79
CA GLN A 443 -12.23 11.15 14.24
C GLN A 443 -13.45 10.50 13.58
N GLN A 444 -13.22 9.45 12.78
CA GLN A 444 -14.32 8.73 12.13
C GLN A 444 -15.23 8.07 13.17
N LEU A 445 -14.67 7.50 14.23
CA LEU A 445 -15.46 6.97 15.35
C LEU A 445 -16.24 8.06 16.10
N ALA A 446 -15.65 9.23 16.30
CA ALA A 446 -16.33 10.37 16.93
C ALA A 446 -17.53 10.85 16.09
N LEU A 447 -17.37 10.91 14.75
CA LEU A 447 -18.46 11.21 13.81
C LEU A 447 -19.60 10.19 13.91
N VAL A 448 -19.27 8.89 13.87
CA VAL A 448 -20.26 7.81 13.93
C VAL A 448 -20.98 7.80 15.28
N LYS A 449 -20.26 8.05 16.38
CA LYS A 449 -20.87 8.22 17.72
C LYS A 449 -21.88 9.38 17.74
N TYR A 450 -21.53 10.53 17.18
CA TYR A 450 -22.45 11.66 17.05
C TYR A 450 -23.71 11.28 16.25
N PHE A 451 -23.56 10.60 15.13
CA PHE A 451 -24.69 10.14 14.34
C PHE A 451 -25.57 9.14 15.09
N LYS A 452 -24.98 8.22 15.87
CA LYS A 452 -25.70 7.27 16.70
C LYS A 452 -26.56 7.98 17.76
N GLU A 453 -25.96 8.92 18.48
CA GLU A 453 -26.66 9.72 19.50
C GLU A 453 -27.84 10.47 18.89
N ARG A 454 -27.67 11.11 17.73
CA ARG A 454 -28.74 11.84 17.04
C ARG A 454 -29.84 10.92 16.51
N SER A 455 -29.50 9.77 15.97
CA SER A 455 -30.46 8.77 15.48
C SER A 455 -31.31 8.19 16.63
N VAL A 456 -30.67 7.88 17.76
CA VAL A 456 -31.36 7.36 18.95
C VAL A 456 -32.28 8.44 19.57
N GLU A 457 -31.82 9.69 19.66
CA GLU A 457 -32.61 10.81 20.23
C GLU A 457 -33.88 11.10 19.42
N THR A 458 -33.81 11.02 18.09
CA THR A 458 -34.95 11.39 17.23
C THR A 458 -35.76 10.19 16.76
N GLY A 459 -35.16 8.99 16.72
CA GLY A 459 -35.71 7.82 16.07
C GLY A 459 -35.73 7.92 14.54
N TYR A 460 -35.02 8.88 13.94
CA TYR A 460 -35.02 9.13 12.51
C TYR A 460 -33.84 8.48 11.81
N PRO A 461 -34.06 7.99 10.58
CA PRO A 461 -32.96 7.48 9.75
C PRO A 461 -32.04 8.61 9.29
N ILE A 462 -30.79 8.27 9.06
CA ILE A 462 -29.77 9.20 8.59
C ILE A 462 -29.63 9.13 7.07
N TYR A 463 -29.64 10.29 6.43
CA TYR A 463 -29.31 10.49 5.02
C TYR A 463 -27.95 11.16 4.95
N LEU A 464 -26.95 10.40 4.48
CA LEU A 464 -25.55 10.82 4.54
C LEU A 464 -24.92 10.94 3.16
N THR A 465 -24.19 12.03 2.94
CA THR A 465 -23.16 12.12 1.89
C THR A 465 -21.84 12.52 2.52
N SER A 466 -20.74 12.14 1.92
CA SER A 466 -19.41 12.50 2.40
C SER A 466 -18.43 12.64 1.23
N GLU A 467 -17.27 13.19 1.52
CA GLU A 467 -16.12 13.12 0.59
C GLU A 467 -15.94 11.66 0.11
N PRO A 468 -15.74 11.43 -1.19
CA PRO A 468 -15.66 10.07 -1.75
C PRO A 468 -14.69 9.16 -1.00
N GLN A 469 -13.59 9.72 -0.53
CA GLN A 469 -12.51 9.04 0.18
C GLN A 469 -12.94 8.37 1.49
N TYR A 470 -13.91 8.99 2.22
CA TYR A 470 -14.38 8.51 3.53
C TYR A 470 -15.79 7.91 3.49
N LYS A 471 -16.45 7.91 2.33
CA LYS A 471 -17.84 7.47 2.20
C LYS A 471 -18.03 6.02 2.67
N ARG A 472 -17.15 5.12 2.21
CA ARG A 472 -17.23 3.69 2.56
C ARG A 472 -16.84 3.42 4.00
N SER A 473 -15.80 4.08 4.51
CA SER A 473 -15.37 3.86 5.89
C SER A 473 -16.43 4.32 6.91
N ILE A 474 -17.03 5.49 6.69
CA ILE A 474 -18.12 5.97 7.55
C ILE A 474 -19.34 5.05 7.45
N LYS A 475 -19.70 4.62 6.22
CA LYS A 475 -20.80 3.68 6.00
C LYS A 475 -20.58 2.36 6.74
N TYR A 476 -19.39 1.75 6.59
CA TYR A 476 -19.02 0.52 7.29
C TYR A 476 -19.13 0.68 8.82
N LEU A 477 -18.61 1.78 9.37
CA LEU A 477 -18.67 2.04 10.81
C LEU A 477 -20.09 2.26 11.31
N MET A 478 -20.96 2.91 10.52
CA MET A 478 -22.39 3.09 10.85
C MET A 478 -23.13 1.75 10.82
N GLU A 479 -22.85 0.89 9.83
CA GLU A 479 -23.42 -0.47 9.75
C GLU A 479 -23.03 -1.31 10.98
N LYS A 480 -21.79 -1.21 11.45
CA LYS A 480 -21.31 -1.91 12.68
C LYS A 480 -21.99 -1.42 13.96
N GLU A 481 -22.51 -0.21 13.97
CA GLU A 481 -23.23 0.39 15.08
C GLU A 481 -24.76 0.30 14.93
N ASP A 482 -25.25 -0.48 13.96
CA ASP A 482 -26.67 -0.68 13.63
C ASP A 482 -27.43 0.63 13.37
N ILE A 483 -26.76 1.61 12.77
CA ILE A 483 -27.35 2.90 12.44
C ILE A 483 -28.06 2.83 11.10
N ALA A 484 -29.37 3.03 11.09
CA ALA A 484 -30.17 3.07 9.86
C ALA A 484 -29.78 4.28 9.00
N MET A 485 -29.22 4.02 7.80
CA MET A 485 -28.77 5.08 6.91
C MET A 485 -29.12 4.82 5.44
N SER A 486 -29.26 5.93 4.68
CA SER A 486 -29.42 5.92 3.23
C SER A 486 -28.56 7.01 2.58
N SER A 487 -28.43 6.93 1.25
CA SER A 487 -27.76 7.95 0.48
C SER A 487 -28.53 9.27 0.51
N PHE A 488 -27.78 10.36 0.65
CA PHE A 488 -28.31 11.72 0.56
C PHE A 488 -28.83 12.00 -0.86
N SER A 489 -30.04 12.59 -0.97
CA SER A 489 -30.69 12.89 -2.25
C SER A 489 -31.32 14.28 -2.23
N MET A 490 -31.45 14.91 -3.38
CA MET A 490 -32.20 16.16 -3.56
C MET A 490 -33.66 15.89 -4.01
N ASP A 491 -33.95 14.66 -4.44
CA ASP A 491 -35.25 14.29 -5.04
C ASP A 491 -36.19 13.60 -4.05
N ASN A 492 -35.65 12.90 -3.06
CA ASN A 492 -36.39 12.14 -2.06
C ASN A 492 -36.11 12.72 -0.66
N LEU A 493 -37.00 13.63 -0.24
CA LEU A 493 -36.87 14.37 1.01
C LEU A 493 -38.01 13.98 1.96
N TYR A 494 -37.64 13.60 3.17
CA TYR A 494 -38.55 13.10 4.19
C TYR A 494 -38.54 14.02 5.41
N ARG A 495 -39.69 14.31 5.98
CA ARG A 495 -39.80 15.17 7.18
C ARG A 495 -39.12 14.53 8.39
N GLU A 496 -39.25 13.21 8.53
CA GLU A 496 -38.66 12.42 9.59
C GLU A 496 -37.32 11.82 9.13
N GLY A 497 -36.33 12.69 8.86
CA GLY A 497 -35.01 12.29 8.44
C GLY A 497 -33.92 13.25 8.93
N LEU A 498 -32.73 12.72 9.20
CA LEU A 498 -31.55 13.50 9.55
C LEU A 498 -30.61 13.58 8.34
N TYR A 499 -30.30 14.78 7.88
CA TYR A 499 -29.54 15.01 6.66
C TYR A 499 -28.17 15.59 6.97
N TYR A 500 -27.12 14.82 6.70
CA TYR A 500 -25.74 15.18 7.01
C TYR A 500 -24.84 15.12 5.79
N MET A 501 -23.91 16.08 5.72
CA MET A 501 -22.78 16.04 4.80
C MET A 501 -21.49 16.05 5.60
N VAL A 502 -20.59 15.08 5.38
CA VAL A 502 -19.25 15.06 5.94
C VAL A 502 -18.27 15.60 4.91
N LEU A 503 -17.71 16.75 5.17
CA LEU A 503 -16.84 17.50 4.26
C LEU A 503 -15.50 17.80 4.95
N ARG A 504 -14.46 18.04 4.15
CA ARG A 504 -13.20 18.58 4.69
C ARG A 504 -13.40 20.02 5.12
N THR A 505 -12.88 20.35 6.29
CA THR A 505 -12.95 21.72 6.83
C THR A 505 -12.06 22.70 6.04
N GLU A 506 -11.04 22.19 5.31
CA GLU A 506 -10.14 23.01 4.49
C GLU A 506 -10.86 23.59 3.26
N GLY A 507 -10.60 24.85 2.98
CA GLY A 507 -11.08 25.54 1.77
C GLY A 507 -12.43 26.23 1.95
N ASN A 508 -13.13 26.48 0.84
CA ASN A 508 -14.46 27.08 0.88
C ASN A 508 -15.52 26.01 1.12
N LEU A 509 -15.74 25.66 2.41
CA LEU A 509 -16.73 24.68 2.82
C LEU A 509 -18.13 25.00 2.27
N GLU A 510 -18.49 26.30 2.26
CA GLU A 510 -19.79 26.77 1.78
C GLU A 510 -20.05 26.40 0.32
N SER A 511 -19.06 26.51 -0.56
CA SER A 511 -19.21 26.17 -1.98
C SER A 511 -19.62 24.71 -2.19
N ASN A 512 -19.25 23.81 -1.27
CA ASN A 512 -19.51 22.38 -1.38
C ASN A 512 -20.97 22.02 -1.07
N TYR A 513 -21.65 22.78 -0.20
CA TYR A 513 -23.06 22.53 0.12
C TYR A 513 -24.03 23.56 -0.50
N GLN A 514 -23.55 24.67 -1.06
CA GLN A 514 -24.39 25.75 -1.58
C GLN A 514 -25.46 25.27 -2.59
N LYS A 515 -25.13 24.31 -3.46
CA LYS A 515 -26.09 23.74 -4.42
C LYS A 515 -27.29 23.05 -3.76
N TYR A 516 -27.11 22.54 -2.54
CA TYR A 516 -28.16 21.84 -1.80
C TYR A 516 -29.12 22.81 -1.12
N LEU A 517 -28.73 24.08 -0.91
CA LEU A 517 -29.58 25.10 -0.31
C LEU A 517 -30.79 25.50 -1.17
N THR A 518 -30.89 24.97 -2.38
CA THR A 518 -32.11 25.08 -3.20
C THR A 518 -33.30 24.35 -2.58
N VAL A 519 -33.05 23.17 -1.98
CA VAL A 519 -34.07 22.28 -1.40
C VAL A 519 -33.92 22.07 0.10
N TYR A 520 -32.80 22.48 0.69
CA TYR A 520 -32.53 22.41 2.14
C TYR A 520 -32.26 23.79 2.73
N ASP A 521 -32.47 23.90 4.03
CA ASP A 521 -31.97 24.99 4.87
C ASP A 521 -30.78 24.49 5.69
N LEU A 522 -29.75 25.34 5.84
CA LEU A 522 -28.61 25.05 6.69
C LEU A 522 -29.06 25.17 8.16
N LYS A 523 -28.92 24.08 8.93
CA LYS A 523 -29.20 24.10 10.36
C LYS A 523 -27.96 24.49 11.16
N GLN A 524 -26.86 23.76 10.96
CA GLN A 524 -25.59 24.05 11.63
C GLN A 524 -24.41 23.39 10.90
N VAL A 525 -23.20 23.86 11.22
CA VAL A 525 -21.92 23.26 10.82
C VAL A 525 -21.16 22.92 12.09
N LEU A 526 -20.85 21.65 12.27
CA LEU A 526 -20.13 21.13 13.45
C LEU A 526 -18.71 20.72 13.05
N PRO A 527 -17.67 21.31 13.63
CA PRO A 527 -16.29 20.93 13.35
C PRO A 527 -15.91 19.63 14.09
N PHE A 528 -15.25 18.74 13.40
CA PHE A 528 -14.59 17.54 13.91
C PHE A 528 -13.11 17.56 13.48
N GLY A 529 -12.39 18.60 13.87
CA GLY A 529 -11.01 18.84 13.44
C GLY A 529 -10.92 19.08 11.93
N THR A 530 -10.25 18.21 11.21
CA THR A 530 -10.08 18.30 9.74
C THR A 530 -11.34 18.01 8.95
N LEU A 531 -12.33 17.38 9.56
CA LEU A 531 -13.66 17.13 8.98
C LEU A 531 -14.71 18.04 9.62
N SER A 532 -15.77 18.35 8.88
CA SER A 532 -16.95 19.06 9.36
C SER A 532 -18.22 18.32 8.99
N VAL A 533 -19.18 18.30 9.90
CA VAL A 533 -20.53 17.81 9.64
C VAL A 533 -21.43 19.01 9.35
N VAL A 534 -21.99 19.07 8.16
CA VAL A 534 -23.01 20.04 7.77
C VAL A 534 -24.37 19.38 7.97
N GLU A 535 -25.17 19.90 8.92
CA GLU A 535 -26.53 19.44 9.16
C GLU A 535 -27.51 20.29 8.37
N LEU A 536 -28.32 19.65 7.54
CA LEU A 536 -29.30 20.28 6.66
C LEU A 536 -30.72 19.84 7.06
N VAL A 537 -31.69 20.72 6.83
CA VAL A 537 -33.13 20.44 7.05
C VAL A 537 -33.86 20.66 5.73
N PRO A 538 -34.66 19.71 5.26
CA PRO A 538 -35.45 19.89 4.04
C PRO A 538 -36.44 21.04 4.19
N LYS A 539 -36.57 21.89 3.15
CA LYS A 539 -37.58 22.92 3.07
C LYS A 539 -38.97 22.31 2.99
N GLU A 540 -39.96 22.85 3.66
CA GLU A 540 -41.34 22.37 3.65
C GLU A 540 -41.89 22.18 2.20
N ALA A 541 -41.59 23.10 1.31
CA ALA A 541 -42.00 23.06 -0.09
C ALA A 541 -41.38 21.88 -0.89
N ALA A 542 -40.30 21.32 -0.38
CA ALA A 542 -39.57 20.21 -1.02
C ALA A 542 -39.93 18.82 -0.46
N LEU A 543 -40.64 18.76 0.67
CA LEU A 543 -40.99 17.51 1.35
C LEU A 543 -42.02 16.69 0.56
N LYS A 544 -41.79 15.39 0.40
CA LYS A 544 -42.64 14.45 -0.31
C LYS A 544 -43.31 13.41 0.58
N ALA A 545 -42.67 13.02 1.68
CA ALA A 545 -43.16 11.99 2.59
C ALA A 545 -42.74 12.28 4.03
N MET A 546 -43.33 11.53 5.00
CA MET A 546 -42.95 11.67 6.41
C MET A 546 -41.58 11.04 6.72
N ARG A 547 -41.40 9.76 6.38
CA ARG A 547 -40.18 8.99 6.60
C ARG A 547 -40.11 7.82 5.62
N GLN A 548 -38.91 7.50 5.15
CA GLN A 548 -38.69 6.27 4.38
C GLN A 548 -38.37 5.12 5.35
N ASP A 549 -39.02 3.99 5.15
CA ASP A 549 -38.66 2.74 5.82
C ASP A 549 -37.43 2.13 5.13
N LEU A 550 -36.27 2.23 5.75
CA LEU A 550 -35.01 1.75 5.19
C LEU A 550 -34.87 0.21 5.24
N SER A 551 -35.74 -0.48 5.99
CA SER A 551 -35.76 -1.95 6.01
C SER A 551 -36.30 -2.54 4.70
N VAL A 552 -37.00 -1.75 3.89
CA VAL A 552 -37.69 -2.16 2.65
C VAL A 552 -37.07 -1.51 1.40
N LEU A 553 -35.81 -1.11 1.47
CA LEU A 553 -35.14 -0.54 0.28
C LEU A 553 -35.08 -1.58 -0.86
N PRO A 554 -35.44 -1.18 -2.10
CA PRO A 554 -35.33 -2.08 -3.25
C PRO A 554 -33.87 -2.52 -3.45
N LYS A 555 -33.67 -3.82 -3.68
CA LYS A 555 -32.35 -4.33 -4.08
C LYS A 555 -31.88 -3.58 -5.33
N LYS A 556 -30.64 -3.09 -5.31
CA LYS A 556 -30.03 -2.48 -6.49
C LYS A 556 -30.01 -3.46 -7.66
N ALA A 557 -30.12 -2.91 -8.87
CA ALA A 557 -30.06 -3.71 -10.10
C ALA A 557 -28.73 -4.46 -10.23
N ASP A 558 -28.75 -5.62 -10.87
CA ASP A 558 -27.59 -6.49 -11.08
C ASP A 558 -26.38 -5.72 -11.61
N SER A 559 -25.27 -5.82 -10.91
CA SER A 559 -24.02 -5.24 -11.35
C SER A 559 -23.46 -6.02 -12.54
N LYS A 560 -22.79 -5.31 -13.46
CA LYS A 560 -22.09 -5.95 -14.60
C LYS A 560 -20.76 -6.60 -14.20
N ALA A 561 -20.41 -6.58 -12.90
CA ALA A 561 -19.16 -7.14 -12.43
C ALA A 561 -19.14 -8.68 -12.56
N PRO A 562 -18.00 -9.27 -12.96
CA PRO A 562 -17.87 -10.72 -13.01
C PRO A 562 -18.13 -11.37 -11.65
N PRO A 563 -18.77 -12.55 -11.60
CA PRO A 563 -19.09 -13.22 -10.35
C PRO A 563 -17.81 -13.60 -9.58
N ARG A 564 -17.86 -13.42 -8.26
CA ARG A 564 -16.84 -13.81 -7.32
C ARG A 564 -17.44 -14.78 -6.30
N TYR A 565 -16.96 -16.03 -6.32
CA TYR A 565 -17.45 -17.07 -5.42
C TYR A 565 -16.73 -17.02 -4.07
N THR A 566 -17.45 -17.37 -3.02
CA THR A 566 -16.88 -17.78 -1.73
C THR A 566 -16.55 -19.27 -1.76
N TRP A 567 -15.81 -19.77 -0.76
CA TRP A 567 -15.62 -21.21 -0.58
C TRP A 567 -16.94 -21.94 -0.40
N ARG A 568 -17.89 -21.37 0.36
CA ARG A 568 -19.22 -21.95 0.60
C ARG A 568 -19.99 -22.12 -0.71
N GLU A 569 -20.06 -21.06 -1.50
CA GLU A 569 -20.78 -21.06 -2.78
C GLU A 569 -20.15 -22.00 -3.80
N PHE A 570 -18.84 -22.12 -3.82
CA PHE A 570 -18.15 -23.04 -4.72
C PHE A 570 -18.51 -24.50 -4.42
N PHE A 571 -18.58 -24.90 -3.13
CA PHE A 571 -18.90 -26.27 -2.75
C PHE A 571 -20.40 -26.56 -2.65
N ALA A 572 -21.26 -25.55 -2.51
CA ALA A 572 -22.71 -25.66 -2.45
C ALA A 572 -23.37 -24.60 -3.34
N PRO A 573 -23.36 -24.77 -4.67
CA PRO A 573 -23.94 -23.81 -5.59
C PRO A 573 -25.44 -23.57 -5.31
N GLY A 574 -25.84 -22.31 -5.17
CA GLY A 574 -27.22 -21.89 -4.90
C GLY A 574 -27.45 -21.20 -3.55
N SER A 575 -26.44 -21.05 -2.71
CA SER A 575 -26.54 -20.40 -1.40
C SER A 575 -26.34 -18.86 -1.41
N GLY A 576 -26.42 -18.22 -2.57
CA GLY A 576 -26.31 -16.75 -2.73
C GLY A 576 -24.91 -16.29 -3.17
N VAL A 577 -24.87 -15.43 -4.17
CA VAL A 577 -23.64 -14.78 -4.65
C VAL A 577 -23.34 -13.60 -3.72
N LEU A 578 -22.10 -13.46 -3.24
CA LEU A 578 -21.65 -12.21 -2.61
C LEU A 578 -21.93 -11.05 -3.57
N ASP A 579 -22.77 -10.12 -3.12
CA ASP A 579 -23.29 -9.04 -3.95
C ASP A 579 -22.17 -8.30 -4.69
N ALA A 580 -22.28 -8.31 -6.00
CA ALA A 580 -21.46 -7.54 -6.92
C ALA A 580 -21.66 -6.01 -6.76
N ASP A 581 -22.61 -5.58 -5.90
CA ASP A 581 -23.08 -4.20 -5.78
C ASP A 581 -22.04 -3.19 -5.25
N GLU A 582 -21.08 -3.62 -4.43
CA GLU A 582 -20.02 -2.73 -3.97
C GLU A 582 -19.05 -2.34 -5.12
N ASP A 583 -19.03 -3.14 -6.16
CA ASP A 583 -18.15 -2.97 -7.30
C ASP A 583 -18.67 -1.95 -8.32
N ALA A 584 -19.98 -1.73 -8.40
CA ALA A 584 -20.58 -0.77 -9.33
C ALA A 584 -20.37 0.70 -8.90
N GLU A 585 -20.27 0.99 -7.59
CA GLU A 585 -19.99 2.34 -7.10
C GLU A 585 -18.54 2.79 -7.36
N GLU A 586 -17.60 1.86 -7.51
CA GLU A 586 -16.18 2.17 -7.72
C GLU A 586 -15.91 2.67 -9.14
N VAL A 587 -16.60 2.13 -10.15
CA VAL A 587 -16.44 2.50 -11.57
C VAL A 587 -17.00 3.90 -11.86
N LEU A 588 -18.00 4.35 -11.10
CA LEU A 588 -18.63 5.66 -11.26
C LEU A 588 -17.86 6.81 -10.60
N ASN A 589 -16.94 6.53 -9.68
CA ASN A 589 -16.19 7.54 -8.93
C ASN A 589 -14.73 7.73 -9.39
N ASP A 590 -14.22 6.88 -10.30
CA ASP A 590 -12.87 7.00 -10.89
C ASP A 590 -12.83 7.78 -12.23
N ASN A 591 -13.96 8.34 -12.68
CA ASN A 591 -14.06 9.18 -13.89
C ASN A 591 -14.14 10.67 -13.57
#